data_d8d76ae2e39a8effc304168ec6a28345
#
_entry.id   d8d76ae2e39a8effc304168ec6a28345
#
_cell.length_a   1.000
_cell.length_b   1.000
_cell.length_c   1.000
_cell.angle_alpha   90.00
_cell.angle_beta   90.00
_cell.angle_gamma   90.00
#
_symmetry.space_group_name_H-M   'P 1'
#
loop_
_entity.id
_entity.type
_entity.pdbx_description
1 polymer ?
#
loop_
_entity_poly.entity_id
_entity_poly.type
_entity_poly.pdbx_seq_one_letter_code
_entity_poly.pdbx_strand_id
1 'polypeptide(L)'
;MNRDTRREKNQKLFRHGNESLHDAAVGAGYETSLVPFLCECADDVCYDRVELTPIQWEDVTAKPNHYVMIAGHLRSEGEEVVGSVREYEIARKPG
;
A
#
# COMPACT_ATOMS: atom_id res chain seq x y z
N MET A 1 -7.38 -16.12 16.62
CA MET A 1 -6.47 -15.33 15.76
C MET A 1 -6.08 -14.06 16.50
N ASN A 2 -4.80 -13.80 16.66
CA ASN A 2 -4.38 -12.60 17.36
C ASN A 2 -4.43 -11.37 16.45
N ARG A 3 -4.21 -10.20 17.06
CA ARG A 3 -4.30 -8.91 16.37
C ARG A 3 -3.31 -8.79 15.23
N ASP A 4 -2.09 -9.26 15.42
CA ASP A 4 -1.02 -9.16 14.42
C ASP A 4 -1.34 -10.01 13.19
N THR A 5 -1.88 -11.20 13.39
CA THR A 5 -2.27 -12.07 12.28
C THR A 5 -3.38 -11.42 11.45
N ARG A 6 -4.33 -10.74 12.10
CA ARG A 6 -5.41 -10.03 11.40
C ARG A 6 -4.83 -8.89 10.55
N ARG A 7 -3.90 -8.13 11.11
CA ARG A 7 -3.24 -7.02 10.38
C ARG A 7 -2.50 -7.52 9.15
N GLU A 8 -1.78 -8.63 9.29
CA GLU A 8 -1.08 -9.23 8.15
C GLU A 8 -2.05 -9.65 7.05
N LYS A 9 -3.17 -10.26 7.41
CA LYS A 9 -4.19 -10.66 6.44
C LYS A 9 -4.77 -9.45 5.74
N ASN A 10 -5.07 -8.37 6.48
CA ASN A 10 -5.61 -7.15 5.90
C ASN A 10 -4.63 -6.51 4.93
N GLN A 11 -3.35 -6.46 5.28
CA GLN A 11 -2.34 -5.92 4.38
C GLN A 11 -2.25 -6.72 3.08
N LYS A 12 -2.27 -8.04 3.18
CA LYS A 12 -2.23 -8.91 1.99
C LYS A 12 -3.47 -8.72 1.13
N LEU A 13 -4.63 -8.59 1.76
CA LEU A 13 -5.88 -8.39 1.05
C LEU A 13 -5.87 -7.06 0.30
N PHE A 14 -5.44 -5.99 0.94
CA PHE A 14 -5.35 -4.67 0.34
C PHE A 14 -4.29 -4.64 -0.76
N ARG A 15 -3.16 -5.30 -0.57
CA ARG A 15 -2.14 -5.42 -1.60
C ARG A 15 -2.71 -6.14 -2.83
N HIS A 16 -3.45 -7.21 -2.63
CA HIS A 16 -4.08 -7.93 -3.73
C HIS A 16 -5.10 -7.05 -4.47
N GLY A 17 -5.91 -6.29 -3.74
CA GLY A 17 -6.81 -5.31 -4.34
C GLY A 17 -6.07 -4.27 -5.15
N ASN A 18 -4.93 -3.80 -4.66
CA ASN A 18 -4.10 -2.82 -5.37
C ASN A 18 -3.47 -3.40 -6.64
N GLU A 19 -3.09 -4.67 -6.61
CA GLU A 19 -2.59 -5.35 -7.81
C GLU A 19 -3.65 -5.35 -8.91
N SER A 20 -4.90 -5.60 -8.54
CA SER A 20 -6.01 -5.57 -9.49
C SER A 20 -6.25 -4.16 -10.02
N LEU A 21 -6.18 -3.15 -9.16
CA LEU A 21 -6.29 -1.74 -9.58
C LEU A 21 -5.16 -1.35 -10.54
N HIS A 22 -3.95 -1.76 -10.22
CA HIS A 22 -2.77 -1.54 -11.07
C HIS A 22 -2.98 -2.15 -12.46
N ASP A 23 -3.34 -3.42 -12.50
CA ASP A 23 -3.50 -4.14 -13.77
C ASP A 23 -4.61 -3.52 -14.62
N ALA A 24 -5.72 -3.13 -14.00
CA ALA A 24 -6.82 -2.49 -14.72
C ALA A 24 -6.39 -1.12 -15.27
N ALA A 25 -5.66 -0.34 -14.49
CA ALA A 25 -5.19 0.98 -14.92
C ALA A 25 -4.20 0.88 -16.08
N VAL A 26 -3.24 -0.05 -15.99
CA VAL A 26 -2.25 -0.27 -17.05
C VAL A 26 -2.94 -0.77 -18.32
N GLY A 27 -3.88 -1.70 -18.17
CA GLY A 27 -4.64 -2.22 -19.31
C GLY A 27 -5.48 -1.16 -20.02
N ALA A 28 -5.89 -0.10 -19.32
CA ALA A 28 -6.64 1.02 -19.87
C ALA A 28 -5.74 2.18 -20.35
N GLY A 29 -4.42 2.05 -20.22
CA GLY A 29 -3.48 3.09 -20.66
C GLY A 29 -3.24 4.21 -19.66
N TYR A 30 -3.52 3.97 -18.38
CA TYR A 30 -3.40 4.98 -17.32
C TYR A 30 -2.14 4.81 -16.46
N GLU A 31 -1.08 4.22 -16.99
CA GLU A 31 0.14 3.92 -16.23
C GLU A 31 0.83 5.14 -15.65
N THR A 32 0.59 6.33 -16.21
CA THR A 32 1.15 7.59 -15.71
C THR A 32 0.11 8.52 -15.09
N SER A 33 -1.12 8.04 -14.92
CA SER A 33 -2.20 8.82 -14.30
C SER A 33 -2.33 8.46 -12.83
N LEU A 34 -2.79 9.42 -12.02
CA LEU A 34 -3.05 9.15 -10.60
C LEU A 34 -4.22 8.18 -10.46
N VAL A 35 -4.00 7.14 -9.69
CA VAL A 35 -5.00 6.10 -9.41
C VAL A 35 -5.19 6.05 -7.88
N PRO A 36 -6.44 5.99 -7.39
CA PRO A 36 -6.68 5.91 -5.95
C PRO A 36 -6.48 4.49 -5.43
N PHE A 37 -5.22 4.15 -5.14
CA PHE A 37 -4.89 2.86 -4.54
C PHE A 37 -5.39 2.80 -3.10
N LEU A 38 -5.60 1.59 -2.60
CA LEU A 38 -5.99 1.38 -1.20
C LEU A 38 -4.81 1.70 -0.28
N CYS A 39 -5.10 2.32 0.86
CA CYS A 39 -4.09 2.52 1.91
C CYS A 39 -3.75 1.14 2.49
N GLU A 40 -2.48 0.74 2.40
CA GLU A 40 -2.02 -0.58 2.85
C GLU A 40 -1.58 -0.54 4.32
N CYS A 41 -2.21 0.31 5.14
CA CYS A 41 -1.97 0.31 6.56
C CYS A 41 -2.60 -0.93 7.21
N ALA A 42 -2.25 -1.19 8.45
CA ALA A 42 -2.70 -2.40 9.13
C ALA A 42 -4.12 -2.29 9.71
N ASP A 43 -4.76 -1.15 9.56
CA ASP A 43 -6.07 -0.88 10.16
C ASP A 43 -7.18 -1.45 9.31
N ASP A 44 -7.97 -2.35 9.87
CA ASP A 44 -9.06 -3.03 9.17
C ASP A 44 -10.28 -2.14 8.92
N VAL A 45 -10.33 -0.95 9.52
CA VAL A 45 -11.40 0.02 9.27
C VAL A 45 -10.92 1.20 8.41
N CYS A 46 -9.72 1.11 7.84
CA CYS A 46 -9.20 2.17 6.99
C CYS A 46 -9.72 1.98 5.55
N TYR A 47 -10.42 2.99 5.05
CA TYR A 47 -10.92 3.04 3.67
C TYR A 47 -10.28 4.17 2.89
N ASP A 48 -9.22 4.76 3.40
CA ASP A 48 -8.54 5.87 2.72
C ASP A 48 -7.83 5.40 1.46
N ARG A 49 -7.62 6.35 0.56
CA ARG A 49 -6.96 6.08 -0.72
C ARG A 49 -5.65 6.86 -0.80
N VAL A 50 -4.69 6.23 -1.44
CA VAL A 50 -3.37 6.83 -1.69
C VAL A 50 -3.30 7.09 -3.19
N GLU A 51 -3.19 8.36 -3.59
CA GLU A 51 -3.11 8.71 -5.00
C GLU A 51 -1.67 8.64 -5.49
N LEU A 52 -1.39 7.69 -6.37
CA LEU A 52 -0.10 7.57 -7.03
C LEU A 52 -0.31 6.91 -8.40
N THR A 53 0.68 7.07 -9.26
CA THR A 53 0.59 6.43 -10.56
C THR A 53 0.91 4.93 -10.45
N PRO A 54 0.41 4.11 -11.37
CA PRO A 54 0.80 2.70 -11.41
C PRO A 54 2.31 2.49 -11.43
N ILE A 55 3.05 3.35 -12.13
CA ILE A 55 4.52 3.25 -12.16
C ILE A 55 5.11 3.49 -10.77
N GLN A 56 4.60 4.48 -10.05
CA GLN A 56 5.05 4.74 -8.67
C GLN A 56 4.74 3.56 -7.75
N TRP A 57 3.56 2.97 -7.89
CA TRP A 57 3.17 1.81 -7.08
C TRP A 57 4.07 0.60 -7.40
N GLU A 58 4.41 0.40 -8.69
CA GLU A 58 5.35 -0.65 -9.11
C GLU A 58 6.72 -0.46 -8.46
N ASP A 59 7.21 0.78 -8.43
CA ASP A 59 8.51 1.08 -7.81
C ASP A 59 8.54 0.70 -6.33
N VAL A 60 7.47 1.01 -5.60
CA VAL A 60 7.38 0.66 -4.18
C VAL A 60 7.32 -0.85 -4.01
N THR A 61 6.45 -1.51 -4.78
CA THR A 61 6.19 -2.94 -4.59
C THR A 61 7.24 -3.84 -5.20
N ALA A 62 8.15 -3.29 -6.02
CA ALA A 62 9.30 -4.04 -6.52
C ALA A 62 10.24 -4.47 -5.40
N LYS A 63 10.23 -3.76 -4.28
CA LYS A 63 11.02 -4.13 -3.11
C LYS A 63 10.17 -4.99 -2.17
N PRO A 64 10.68 -6.13 -1.70
CA PRO A 64 9.89 -6.99 -0.82
C PRO A 64 9.54 -6.29 0.48
N ASN A 65 8.36 -6.60 0.99
CA ASN A 65 7.86 -6.11 2.28
C ASN A 65 7.67 -4.58 2.35
N HIS A 66 7.54 -3.90 1.20
CA HIS A 66 7.25 -2.47 1.16
C HIS A 66 5.76 -2.25 0.86
N TYR A 67 5.16 -1.31 1.60
CA TYR A 67 3.73 -0.99 1.51
C TYR A 67 3.53 0.52 1.45
N VAL A 68 2.44 0.94 0.80
CA VAL A 68 2.07 2.37 0.73
C VAL A 68 0.94 2.64 1.70
N MET A 69 0.99 3.78 2.38
CA MET A 69 -0.08 4.19 3.29
C MET A 69 -0.10 5.69 3.47
N ILE A 70 -1.23 6.22 3.92
CA ILE A 70 -1.35 7.62 4.26
C ILE A 70 -0.40 7.93 5.43
N ALA A 71 0.26 9.08 5.38
CA ALA A 71 1.20 9.49 6.42
C ALA A 71 0.54 9.48 7.80
N GLY A 72 1.21 8.88 8.77
CA GLY A 72 0.72 8.80 10.14
C GLY A 72 -0.25 7.66 10.43
N HIS A 73 -0.60 6.85 9.43
CA HIS A 73 -1.49 5.71 9.66
C HIS A 73 -0.82 4.60 10.44
N LEU A 74 -1.65 3.77 11.07
CA LEU A 74 -1.20 2.65 11.89
C LEU A 74 -0.36 1.67 11.07
N ARG A 75 0.77 1.28 11.63
CA ARG A 75 1.67 0.29 11.04
C ARG A 75 1.69 -0.97 11.89
N SER A 76 1.99 -2.08 11.27
CA SER A 76 2.21 -3.33 11.99
C SER A 76 3.45 -3.22 12.85
N GLU A 77 3.51 -4.02 13.91
CA GLU A 77 4.67 -4.04 14.79
C GLU A 77 5.95 -4.35 13.99
N GLY A 78 7.00 -3.58 14.26
CA GLY A 78 8.28 -3.75 13.57
C GLY A 78 8.39 -3.07 12.22
N GLU A 79 7.29 -2.56 11.67
CA GLU A 79 7.36 -1.79 10.43
C GLU A 79 8.03 -0.45 10.67
N GLU A 80 8.79 0.01 9.67
CA GLU A 80 9.43 1.33 9.74
C GLU A 80 9.14 2.11 8.47
N VAL A 81 9.06 3.43 8.60
CA VAL A 81 8.93 4.31 7.44
C VAL A 81 10.30 4.42 6.77
N VAL A 82 10.38 4.01 5.51
CA VAL A 82 11.62 4.05 4.73
C VAL A 82 11.57 5.12 3.63
N GLY A 83 10.43 5.78 3.46
CA GLY A 83 10.29 6.86 2.50
C GLY A 83 8.97 7.56 2.69
N SER A 84 8.89 8.80 2.21
CA SER A 84 7.64 9.54 2.18
C SER A 84 7.61 10.41 0.93
N VAL A 85 6.44 10.51 0.29
CA VAL A 85 6.23 11.32 -0.89
C VAL A 85 4.89 12.01 -0.72
N ARG A 86 4.91 13.34 -0.61
CA ARG A 86 3.70 14.14 -0.41
C ARG A 86 2.88 13.63 0.78
N GLU A 87 1.71 13.06 0.49
CA GLU A 87 0.73 12.66 1.50
C GLU A 87 0.83 11.20 1.91
N TYR A 88 1.73 10.44 1.30
CA TYR A 88 1.85 9.02 1.62
C TYR A 88 3.24 8.64 2.10
N GLU A 89 3.29 7.58 2.88
CA GLU A 89 4.52 7.00 3.39
C GLU A 89 4.72 5.61 2.81
N ILE A 90 5.99 5.23 2.69
CA ILE A 90 6.37 3.87 2.32
C ILE A 90 6.89 3.21 3.59
N ALA A 91 6.23 2.14 4.01
CA ALA A 91 6.63 1.38 5.19
C ALA A 91 7.25 0.06 4.77
N ARG A 92 8.30 -0.35 5.47
CA ARG A 92 8.93 -1.66 5.26
C ARG A 92 8.59 -2.55 6.44
N LYS A 93 8.04 -3.71 6.14
CA LYS A 93 7.75 -4.74 7.13
C LYS A 93 8.99 -5.60 7.33
N PRO A 94 9.36 -5.96 8.57
CA PRO A 94 10.46 -6.89 8.82
C PRO A 94 10.12 -8.23 8.18
N GLY A 95 11.08 -8.76 7.42
CA GLY A 95 10.80 -9.95 6.66
C GLY A 95 11.65 -11.11 6.97
#